data_1c5cd8771ddc941c5ecbf33043d671df
#
_entry.id   1c5cd8771ddc941c5ecbf33043d671df
#
_cell.length_a   1.000
_cell.length_b   1.000
_cell.length_c   1.000
_cell.angle_alpha   90.00
_cell.angle_beta   90.00
_cell.angle_gamma   90.00
#
_symmetry.space_group_name_H-M   'P 1'
#
loop_
_entity.id
_entity.type
_entity.pdbx_description
1 polymer ?
#
loop_
_entity_poly.entity_id
_entity_poly.type
_entity_poly.pdbx_seq_one_letter_code
_entity_poly.pdbx_strand_id
1 'polypeptide(L)'
;GGAGMALAEWVANGAPQFDLWPVDIRRFGRPHLDTNWVRARTLEAYGKHYTMAWPSEEHTTGRPCRRSPLYDTLKSSGAVFGEKLGWERANWFAETGEKPCDIYTFGLPNWHSAVAREHKAAREAAVLFDQTSFAKYILTGPDAEQALQWIAANRVDRPIGTIIYTQMLNDKGGIECD
;
A
#
# COMPACT_ATOMS: atom_id res chain seq x y z
N GLY A 1 -0.50 -29.37 -4.46
CA GLY A 1 0.76 -28.85 -4.89
C GLY A 1 1.45 -27.99 -3.84
N GLY A 2 2.06 -26.89 -4.27
CA GLY A 2 2.93 -26.05 -3.45
C GLY A 2 2.35 -25.54 -2.15
N ALA A 3 1.06 -25.24 -2.08
CA ALA A 3 0.41 -24.81 -0.83
C ALA A 3 0.46 -25.89 0.26
N GLY A 4 0.30 -27.17 -0.09
CA GLY A 4 0.41 -28.26 0.87
C GLY A 4 1.83 -28.44 1.39
N MET A 5 2.84 -28.28 0.54
CA MET A 5 4.24 -28.31 0.93
C MET A 5 4.55 -27.16 1.90
N ALA A 6 4.22 -25.93 1.53
CA ALA A 6 4.46 -24.76 2.37
C ALA A 6 3.74 -24.86 3.74
N LEU A 7 2.51 -25.39 3.78
CA LEU A 7 1.78 -25.62 5.01
C LEU A 7 2.45 -26.71 5.87
N ALA A 8 2.89 -27.82 5.26
CA ALA A 8 3.58 -28.88 5.97
C ALA A 8 4.90 -28.38 6.60
N GLU A 9 5.67 -27.61 5.87
CA GLU A 9 6.89 -26.98 6.38
C GLU A 9 6.60 -26.00 7.54
N TRP A 10 5.55 -25.21 7.40
CA TRP A 10 5.12 -24.28 8.45
C TRP A 10 4.73 -25.01 9.73
N VAL A 11 3.95 -26.09 9.61
CA VAL A 11 3.53 -26.94 10.75
C VAL A 11 4.76 -27.59 11.40
N ALA A 12 5.68 -28.12 10.60
CA ALA A 12 6.86 -28.83 11.10
C ALA A 12 7.93 -27.93 11.73
N ASN A 13 8.13 -26.76 11.16
CA ASN A 13 9.26 -25.87 11.49
C ASN A 13 8.84 -24.57 12.22
N GLY A 14 7.53 -24.34 12.43
CA GLY A 14 7.00 -23.14 13.05
C GLY A 14 7.00 -21.89 12.16
N ALA A 15 7.63 -21.95 10.98
CA ALA A 15 7.66 -20.87 10.01
C ALA A 15 7.79 -21.45 8.58
N PRO A 16 7.16 -20.83 7.57
CA PRO A 16 7.34 -21.23 6.19
C PRO A 16 8.73 -20.78 5.68
N GLN A 17 9.25 -21.49 4.67
CA GLN A 17 10.50 -21.10 4.00
C GLN A 17 10.32 -19.94 3.02
N PHE A 18 9.08 -19.73 2.55
CA PHE A 18 8.71 -18.69 1.60
C PHE A 18 7.92 -17.58 2.29
N ASP A 19 7.97 -16.39 1.75
CA ASP A 19 7.03 -15.32 2.12
C ASP A 19 5.61 -15.69 1.65
N LEU A 20 4.76 -16.02 2.62
CA LEU A 20 3.36 -16.36 2.39
C LEU A 20 2.40 -15.21 2.73
N TRP A 21 2.91 -13.99 3.02
CA TRP A 21 2.08 -12.86 3.40
C TRP A 21 0.92 -12.57 2.43
N PRO A 22 1.10 -12.65 1.11
CA PRO A 22 -0.01 -12.43 0.17
C PRO A 22 -1.21 -13.39 0.33
N VAL A 23 -1.01 -14.53 0.96
CA VAL A 23 -2.05 -15.55 1.22
C VAL A 23 -2.26 -15.83 2.71
N ASP A 24 -1.56 -15.12 3.59
CA ASP A 24 -1.70 -15.27 5.04
C ASP A 24 -3.02 -14.64 5.52
N ILE A 25 -3.76 -15.37 6.36
CA ILE A 25 -5.02 -14.87 6.92
C ILE A 25 -4.82 -13.65 7.82
N ARG A 26 -3.65 -13.48 8.42
CA ARG A 26 -3.30 -12.34 9.28
C ARG A 26 -3.28 -10.99 8.54
N ARG A 27 -3.23 -11.01 7.20
CA ARG A 27 -3.33 -9.80 6.36
C ARG A 27 -4.71 -9.13 6.45
N PHE A 28 -5.73 -9.86 6.87
CA PHE A 28 -7.08 -9.33 6.99
C PHE A 28 -7.27 -8.60 8.32
N GLY A 29 -7.84 -7.41 8.26
CA GLY A 29 -8.18 -6.58 9.41
C GLY A 29 -9.69 -6.42 9.60
N ARG A 30 -10.08 -5.55 10.52
CA ARG A 30 -11.49 -5.30 10.87
C ARG A 30 -12.43 -5.05 9.68
N PRO A 31 -12.05 -4.30 8.63
CA PRO A 31 -12.93 -4.08 7.47
C PRO A 31 -13.37 -5.38 6.79
N HIS A 32 -12.54 -6.42 6.85
CA HIS A 32 -12.80 -7.72 6.23
C HIS A 32 -13.78 -8.59 7.04
N LEU A 33 -14.27 -8.10 8.20
CA LEU A 33 -15.32 -8.76 8.98
C LEU A 33 -16.72 -8.39 8.48
N ASP A 34 -16.86 -7.37 7.64
CA ASP A 34 -18.13 -7.00 7.03
C ASP A 34 -18.49 -8.01 5.92
N THR A 35 -19.55 -8.77 6.16
CA THR A 35 -20.03 -9.82 5.22
C THR A 35 -20.41 -9.22 3.86
N ASN A 36 -20.97 -8.01 3.82
CA ASN A 36 -21.32 -7.34 2.57
C ASN A 36 -20.09 -6.97 1.76
N TRP A 37 -19.07 -6.45 2.46
CA TRP A 37 -17.77 -6.16 1.85
C TRP A 37 -17.14 -7.43 1.28
N VAL A 38 -17.05 -8.48 2.09
CA VAL A 38 -16.47 -9.78 1.67
C VAL A 38 -17.21 -10.34 0.47
N ARG A 39 -18.55 -10.33 0.49
CA ARG A 39 -19.35 -10.81 -0.64
C ARG A 39 -19.09 -10.02 -1.92
N ALA A 40 -19.13 -8.69 -1.86
CA ALA A 40 -18.93 -7.83 -3.02
C ALA A 40 -17.53 -8.02 -3.61
N ARG A 41 -16.50 -8.02 -2.76
CA ARG A 41 -15.11 -8.21 -3.17
C ARG A 41 -14.85 -9.61 -3.73
N THR A 42 -15.43 -10.65 -3.12
CA THR A 42 -15.29 -12.03 -3.61
C THR A 42 -15.91 -12.22 -4.99
N LEU A 43 -17.08 -11.64 -5.23
CA LEU A 43 -17.74 -11.71 -6.54
C LEU A 43 -16.89 -11.01 -7.62
N GLU A 44 -16.34 -9.85 -7.33
CA GLU A 44 -15.45 -9.15 -8.26
C GLU A 44 -14.16 -9.94 -8.51
N ALA A 45 -13.50 -10.40 -7.43
CA ALA A 45 -12.26 -11.17 -7.53
C ALA A 45 -12.46 -12.48 -8.31
N TYR A 46 -13.59 -13.16 -8.08
CA TYR A 46 -13.92 -14.38 -8.81
C TYR A 46 -14.17 -14.10 -10.29
N GLY A 47 -14.88 -13.03 -10.62
CA GLY A 47 -15.10 -12.62 -12.02
C GLY A 47 -13.78 -12.29 -12.73
N LYS A 48 -12.86 -11.60 -12.05
CA LYS A 48 -11.54 -11.24 -12.59
C LYS A 48 -10.57 -12.43 -12.68
N HIS A 49 -10.80 -13.51 -11.94
CA HIS A 49 -9.91 -14.68 -11.94
C HIS A 49 -9.72 -15.33 -13.32
N TYR A 50 -10.75 -15.28 -14.16
CA TYR A 50 -10.75 -15.88 -15.50
C TYR A 50 -10.49 -14.88 -16.63
N THR A 51 -10.17 -13.63 -16.29
CA THR A 51 -9.86 -12.60 -17.28
C THR A 51 -8.38 -12.25 -17.24
N MET A 52 -7.89 -11.71 -18.33
CA MET A 52 -6.56 -11.08 -18.35
C MET A 52 -6.68 -9.73 -17.63
N ALA A 53 -5.91 -9.58 -16.55
CA ALA A 53 -5.88 -8.31 -15.82
C ALA A 53 -5.21 -7.21 -16.66
N TRP A 54 -5.79 -6.01 -16.64
CA TRP A 54 -5.14 -4.85 -17.20
C TRP A 54 -3.96 -4.41 -16.32
N PRO A 55 -2.91 -3.83 -16.90
CA PRO A 55 -1.85 -3.21 -16.10
C PRO A 55 -2.44 -2.19 -15.13
N SER A 56 -2.03 -2.25 -13.87
CA SER A 56 -2.49 -1.39 -12.77
C SER A 56 -3.98 -1.46 -12.47
N GLU A 57 -4.67 -2.52 -12.92
CA GLU A 57 -6.10 -2.70 -12.61
C GLU A 57 -6.31 -2.90 -11.12
N GLU A 58 -7.24 -2.15 -10.56
CA GLU A 58 -7.63 -2.23 -9.16
C GLU A 58 -9.06 -2.74 -8.97
N HIS A 59 -9.37 -3.15 -7.74
CA HIS A 59 -10.74 -3.50 -7.38
C HIS A 59 -11.61 -2.26 -7.22
N THR A 60 -12.87 -2.37 -7.62
CA THR A 60 -13.85 -1.28 -7.56
C THR A 60 -14.91 -1.49 -6.47
N THR A 61 -15.16 -2.74 -6.09
CA THR A 61 -16.17 -3.08 -5.06
C THR A 61 -15.62 -2.98 -3.64
N GLY A 62 -16.52 -2.80 -2.67
CA GLY A 62 -16.15 -2.66 -1.27
C GLY A 62 -15.38 -1.35 -0.95
N ARG A 63 -15.56 -0.32 -1.77
CA ARG A 63 -14.89 0.98 -1.65
C ARG A 63 -15.89 2.13 -1.49
N PRO A 64 -15.50 3.22 -0.79
CA PRO A 64 -14.30 3.37 0.03
C PRO A 64 -14.42 2.61 1.34
N CYS A 65 -13.34 1.94 1.79
CA CYS A 65 -13.29 1.22 3.05
C CYS A 65 -12.67 2.07 4.17
N ARG A 66 -11.48 2.63 3.91
CA ARG A 66 -10.75 3.51 4.83
C ARG A 66 -10.36 4.78 4.09
N ARG A 67 -10.62 5.94 4.70
CA ARG A 67 -10.37 7.26 4.12
C ARG A 67 -9.47 8.09 5.01
N SER A 68 -8.58 8.86 4.41
CA SER A 68 -7.86 9.90 5.12
C SER A 68 -8.77 11.11 5.43
N PRO A 69 -8.43 11.97 6.39
CA PRO A 69 -9.13 13.24 6.61
C PRO A 69 -9.15 14.15 5.36
N LEU A 70 -8.20 13.96 4.45
CA LEU A 70 -8.07 14.75 3.22
C LEU A 70 -8.86 14.17 2.04
N TYR A 71 -9.47 13.00 2.18
CA TYR A 71 -10.12 12.28 1.08
C TYR A 71 -11.10 13.16 0.27
N ASP A 72 -12.02 13.84 0.93
CA ASP A 72 -13.03 14.65 0.24
C ASP A 72 -12.41 15.88 -0.44
N THR A 73 -11.38 16.49 0.16
CA THR A 73 -10.61 17.59 -0.44
C THR A 73 -9.86 17.11 -1.69
N LEU A 74 -9.16 15.99 -1.61
CA LEU A 74 -8.45 15.40 -2.74
C LEU A 74 -9.42 15.03 -3.86
N LYS A 75 -10.56 14.43 -3.50
CA LYS A 75 -11.61 14.05 -4.46
C LYS A 75 -12.15 15.29 -5.20
N SER A 76 -12.42 16.38 -4.50
CA SER A 76 -12.89 17.63 -5.14
C SER A 76 -11.81 18.27 -6.03
N SER A 77 -10.54 17.96 -5.79
CA SER A 77 -9.41 18.38 -6.63
C SER A 77 -9.14 17.45 -7.82
N GLY A 78 -10.02 16.48 -8.09
CA GLY A 78 -9.90 15.59 -9.24
C GLY A 78 -9.10 14.31 -8.96
N ALA A 79 -8.84 13.97 -7.70
CA ALA A 79 -8.11 12.74 -7.38
C ALA A 79 -8.84 11.49 -7.88
N VAL A 80 -8.09 10.62 -8.53
CA VAL A 80 -8.48 9.24 -8.86
C VAL A 80 -7.80 8.32 -7.84
N PHE A 81 -8.62 7.56 -7.13
CA PHE A 81 -8.14 6.78 -6.00
C PHE A 81 -7.89 5.33 -6.36
N GLY A 82 -6.78 4.81 -5.86
CA GLY A 82 -6.53 3.39 -5.72
C GLY A 82 -6.67 2.92 -4.27
N GLU A 83 -6.57 1.60 -4.06
CA GLU A 83 -6.70 1.00 -2.73
C GLU A 83 -5.40 0.31 -2.31
N LYS A 84 -4.96 0.59 -1.08
CA LYS A 84 -3.89 -0.16 -0.41
C LYS A 84 -4.32 -0.54 1.00
N LEU A 85 -4.46 -1.84 1.27
CA LEU A 85 -4.90 -2.39 2.57
C LEU A 85 -6.20 -1.74 3.07
N GLY A 86 -7.13 -1.48 2.15
CA GLY A 86 -8.41 -0.83 2.42
C GLY A 86 -8.36 0.70 2.45
N TRP A 87 -7.19 1.33 2.42
CA TRP A 87 -7.04 2.77 2.36
C TRP A 87 -7.21 3.29 0.94
N GLU A 88 -8.06 4.32 0.80
CA GLU A 88 -8.12 5.12 -0.42
C GLU A 88 -6.88 6.02 -0.50
N ARG A 89 -6.12 5.89 -1.59
CA ARG A 89 -4.93 6.70 -1.87
C ARG A 89 -5.05 7.32 -3.23
N ALA A 90 -4.82 8.64 -3.35
CA ALA A 90 -4.80 9.30 -4.63
C ALA A 90 -3.65 8.75 -5.48
N ASN A 91 -3.98 8.15 -6.63
CA ASN A 91 -2.99 7.66 -7.58
C ASN A 91 -2.53 8.75 -8.54
N TRP A 92 -3.46 9.61 -8.97
CA TRP A 92 -3.21 10.74 -9.86
C TRP A 92 -4.39 11.72 -9.80
N PHE A 93 -4.23 12.90 -10.42
CA PHE A 93 -5.27 13.94 -10.45
C PHE A 93 -5.67 14.27 -11.88
N ALA A 94 -6.96 14.15 -12.17
CA ALA A 94 -7.55 14.56 -13.43
C ALA A 94 -7.58 16.09 -13.54
N GLU A 95 -7.34 16.61 -14.74
CA GLU A 95 -7.46 18.05 -15.01
C GLU A 95 -8.92 18.50 -15.07
N THR A 96 -9.11 19.80 -14.97
CA THR A 96 -10.43 20.41 -15.11
C THR A 96 -11.04 20.06 -16.47
N GLY A 97 -12.20 19.43 -16.45
CA GLY A 97 -12.90 18.96 -17.66
C GLY A 97 -12.61 17.52 -18.05
N GLU A 98 -11.63 16.88 -17.44
CA GLU A 98 -11.39 15.45 -17.58
C GLU A 98 -12.23 14.64 -16.59
N LYS A 99 -12.65 13.44 -17.02
CA LYS A 99 -13.35 12.53 -16.13
C LYS A 99 -12.34 11.86 -15.20
N PRO A 100 -12.48 11.98 -13.86
CA PRO A 100 -11.55 11.38 -12.90
C PRO A 100 -11.79 9.87 -12.77
N CYS A 101 -11.32 9.12 -13.75
CA CYS A 101 -11.40 7.66 -13.76
C CYS A 101 -10.25 7.06 -14.56
N ASP A 102 -9.82 5.86 -14.14
CA ASP A 102 -8.82 5.10 -14.89
C ASP A 102 -9.41 4.53 -16.17
N ILE A 103 -8.65 4.65 -17.27
CA ILE A 103 -8.92 3.96 -18.53
C ILE A 103 -7.76 2.99 -18.76
N TYR A 104 -8.04 1.73 -18.49
CA TYR A 104 -7.03 0.67 -18.56
C TYR A 104 -6.69 0.32 -20.02
N THR A 105 -5.41 0.14 -20.28
CA THR A 105 -4.89 -0.19 -21.60
C THR A 105 -3.52 -0.88 -21.46
N PHE A 106 -3.09 -1.62 -22.49
CA PHE A 106 -1.72 -2.12 -22.62
C PHE A 106 -0.77 -1.08 -23.24
N GLY A 107 -1.31 0.02 -23.75
CA GLY A 107 -0.54 1.18 -24.22
C GLY A 107 -0.34 2.23 -23.13
N LEU A 108 -0.19 3.49 -23.52
CA LEU A 108 -0.12 4.60 -22.58
C LEU A 108 -1.50 4.90 -21.99
N PRO A 109 -1.66 4.82 -20.67
CA PRO A 109 -2.94 5.07 -20.02
C PRO A 109 -3.27 6.56 -19.98
N ASN A 110 -4.55 6.88 -19.74
CA ASN A 110 -5.03 8.27 -19.69
C ASN A 110 -4.38 9.11 -18.58
N TRP A 111 -3.88 8.50 -17.53
CA TRP A 111 -3.18 9.20 -16.43
C TRP A 111 -1.69 9.47 -16.70
N HIS A 112 -1.13 8.98 -17.82
CA HIS A 112 0.31 9.10 -18.08
C HIS A 112 0.80 10.56 -18.06
N SER A 113 0.10 11.45 -18.76
CA SER A 113 0.45 12.86 -18.81
C SER A 113 0.28 13.58 -17.47
N ALA A 114 -0.77 13.23 -16.71
CA ALA A 114 -0.98 13.78 -15.37
C ALA A 114 0.17 13.39 -14.42
N VAL A 115 0.50 12.10 -14.36
CA VAL A 115 1.62 11.60 -13.54
C VAL A 115 2.95 12.20 -13.98
N ALA A 116 3.19 12.39 -15.29
CA ALA A 116 4.41 13.03 -15.77
C ALA A 116 4.53 14.48 -15.28
N ARG A 117 3.43 15.25 -15.25
CA ARG A 117 3.40 16.61 -14.68
C ARG A 117 3.66 16.62 -13.18
N GLU A 118 3.07 15.68 -12.44
CA GLU A 118 3.28 15.55 -11.00
C GLU A 118 4.75 15.22 -10.68
N HIS A 119 5.35 14.32 -11.43
CA HIS A 119 6.78 14.02 -11.32
C HIS A 119 7.66 15.25 -11.62
N LYS A 120 7.31 16.04 -12.63
CA LYS A 120 8.01 17.29 -12.93
C LYS A 120 7.86 18.29 -11.79
N ALA A 121 6.64 18.48 -11.27
CA ALA A 121 6.40 19.36 -10.12
C ALA A 121 7.19 18.94 -8.87
N ALA A 122 7.33 17.62 -8.63
CA ALA A 122 8.12 17.09 -7.54
C ALA A 122 9.62 17.44 -7.64
N ARG A 123 10.14 17.66 -8.85
CA ARG A 123 11.54 18.01 -9.10
C ARG A 123 11.80 19.51 -9.16
N GLU A 124 10.85 20.27 -9.69
CA GLU A 124 11.06 21.67 -10.06
C GLU A 124 10.25 22.67 -9.21
N ALA A 125 9.29 22.18 -8.41
CA ALA A 125 8.41 23.03 -7.61
C ALA A 125 8.15 22.42 -6.24
N ALA A 126 6.91 22.42 -5.78
CA ALA A 126 6.47 21.84 -4.50
C ALA A 126 5.38 20.81 -4.71
N VAL A 127 5.39 19.77 -3.87
CA VAL A 127 4.36 18.73 -3.84
C VAL A 127 3.93 18.45 -2.41
N LEU A 128 2.73 17.93 -2.27
CA LEU A 128 2.17 17.43 -1.02
C LEU A 128 1.76 15.98 -1.20
N PHE A 129 2.25 15.11 -0.32
CA PHE A 129 1.87 13.70 -0.28
C PHE A 129 0.99 13.41 0.93
N ASP A 130 -0.22 12.86 0.71
CA ASP A 130 -1.04 12.34 1.80
C ASP A 130 -0.52 10.97 2.23
N GLN A 131 0.24 10.95 3.31
CA GLN A 131 0.80 9.76 3.92
C GLN A 131 -0.02 9.23 5.11
N THR A 132 -1.28 9.63 5.24
CA THR A 132 -2.15 9.20 6.34
C THR A 132 -2.32 7.68 6.42
N SER A 133 -2.25 6.99 5.28
CA SER A 133 -2.37 5.53 5.20
C SER A 133 -1.17 4.75 5.78
N PHE A 134 -0.01 5.39 5.93
CA PHE A 134 1.15 4.76 6.56
C PHE A 134 0.98 4.67 8.07
N ALA A 135 1.53 3.64 8.69
CA ALA A 135 1.57 3.54 10.15
C ALA A 135 2.53 4.57 10.76
N LYS A 136 2.19 5.08 11.94
CA LYS A 136 3.02 5.98 12.72
C LYS A 136 3.17 5.40 14.12
N TYR A 137 4.40 5.27 14.57
CA TYR A 137 4.72 4.76 15.89
C TYR A 137 5.56 5.78 16.65
N ILE A 138 5.37 5.82 17.96
CA ILE A 138 6.23 6.56 18.88
C ILE A 138 6.93 5.52 19.76
N LEU A 139 8.25 5.48 19.69
CA LEU A 139 9.05 4.67 20.57
C LEU A 139 9.63 5.57 21.67
N THR A 140 9.40 5.21 22.93
CA THR A 140 9.85 5.98 24.09
C THR A 140 10.51 5.05 25.11
N GLY A 141 11.39 5.61 25.91
CA GLY A 141 12.08 4.88 26.97
C GLY A 141 13.60 5.12 26.93
N PRO A 142 14.31 4.75 28.01
CA PRO A 142 15.75 4.98 28.09
C PRO A 142 16.55 4.25 27.00
N ASP A 143 16.06 3.12 26.53
CA ASP A 143 16.74 2.26 25.53
C ASP A 143 16.18 2.43 24.12
N ALA A 144 15.31 3.44 23.87
CA ALA A 144 14.63 3.63 22.58
C ALA A 144 15.60 3.79 21.40
N GLU A 145 16.65 4.60 21.58
CA GLU A 145 17.68 4.79 20.54
C GLU A 145 18.43 3.49 20.27
N GLN A 146 18.83 2.78 21.32
CA GLN A 146 19.57 1.51 21.16
C GLN A 146 18.71 0.45 20.47
N ALA A 147 17.43 0.36 20.81
CA ALA A 147 16.49 -0.55 20.16
C ALA A 147 16.33 -0.20 18.66
N LEU A 148 16.19 1.07 18.34
CA LEU A 148 16.10 1.49 16.91
C LEU A 148 17.41 1.23 16.17
N GLN A 149 18.57 1.47 16.79
CA GLN A 149 19.87 1.16 16.18
C GLN A 149 20.04 -0.33 15.88
N TRP A 150 19.41 -1.19 16.68
CA TRP A 150 19.45 -2.63 16.48
C TRP A 150 18.60 -3.10 15.30
N ILE A 151 17.39 -2.54 15.13
CA ILE A 151 16.44 -2.99 14.10
C ILE A 151 16.53 -2.23 12.79
N ALA A 152 17.02 -0.99 12.79
CA ALA A 152 17.14 -0.17 11.59
C ALA A 152 18.42 -0.53 10.81
N ALA A 153 18.31 -0.60 9.48
CA ALA A 153 19.47 -0.84 8.61
C ALA A 153 20.39 0.38 8.47
N ASN A 154 19.90 1.58 8.81
CA ASN A 154 20.67 2.81 8.80
C ASN A 154 20.92 3.32 10.22
N ARG A 155 21.94 4.17 10.40
CA ARG A 155 22.21 4.82 11.69
C ARG A 155 21.09 5.79 12.05
N VAL A 156 20.53 5.63 13.25
CA VAL A 156 19.44 6.47 13.78
C VAL A 156 19.90 7.45 14.86
N ASP A 157 21.14 7.33 15.37
CA ASP A 157 21.79 8.22 16.33
C ASP A 157 22.16 9.57 15.67
N ARG A 158 21.15 10.35 15.33
CA ARG A 158 21.32 11.65 14.65
C ARG A 158 20.75 12.77 15.52
N PRO A 159 21.14 14.02 15.25
CA PRO A 159 20.59 15.16 15.97
C PRO A 159 19.04 15.16 15.93
N ILE A 160 18.43 15.64 17.02
CA ILE A 160 16.97 15.76 17.14
C ILE A 160 16.42 16.59 15.96
N GLY A 161 15.33 16.11 15.35
CA GLY A 161 14.71 16.72 14.17
C GLY A 161 15.23 16.17 12.84
N THR A 162 16.23 15.26 12.85
CA THR A 162 16.69 14.61 11.62
C THR A 162 15.70 13.57 11.16
N ILE A 163 15.34 13.57 9.87
CA ILE A 163 14.58 12.51 9.22
C ILE A 163 15.57 11.50 8.64
N ILE A 164 15.38 10.23 8.96
CA ILE A 164 16.26 9.15 8.53
C ILE A 164 15.41 8.14 7.77
N TYR A 165 15.69 7.98 6.48
CA TYR A 165 15.11 6.89 5.70
C TYR A 165 15.89 5.61 5.97
N THR A 166 15.19 4.54 6.32
CA THR A 166 15.80 3.25 6.64
C THR A 166 14.81 2.11 6.38
N GLN A 167 15.34 0.94 6.13
CA GLN A 167 14.59 -0.31 6.13
C GLN A 167 14.79 -1.03 7.46
N MET A 168 13.82 -1.84 7.83
CA MET A 168 13.94 -2.86 8.87
C MET A 168 14.03 -4.21 8.19
N LEU A 169 15.11 -4.92 8.46
CA LEU A 169 15.43 -6.16 7.77
C LEU A 169 15.22 -7.36 8.70
N ASN A 170 14.86 -8.50 8.12
CA ASN A 170 14.93 -9.77 8.81
C ASN A 170 16.35 -10.33 8.77
N ASP A 171 16.58 -11.46 9.46
CA ASP A 171 17.87 -12.14 9.58
C ASP A 171 18.41 -12.70 8.25
N LYS A 172 17.59 -12.74 7.20
CA LYS A 172 17.97 -13.14 5.84
C LYS A 172 18.21 -11.94 4.90
N GLY A 173 18.13 -10.72 5.42
CA GLY A 173 18.29 -9.48 4.66
C GLY A 173 17.04 -9.08 3.87
N GLY A 174 15.91 -9.76 4.04
CA GLY A 174 14.63 -9.35 3.46
C GLY A 174 14.06 -8.11 4.16
N ILE A 175 13.42 -7.23 3.40
CA ILE A 175 12.78 -6.02 3.93
C ILE A 175 11.45 -6.39 4.57
N GLU A 176 11.32 -6.14 5.88
CA GLU A 176 10.06 -6.30 6.62
C GLU A 176 9.19 -5.03 6.54
N CYS A 177 9.82 -3.88 6.61
CA CYS A 177 9.17 -2.57 6.41
C CYS A 177 10.22 -1.47 6.15
N ASP A 178 9.75 -0.30 5.73
CA ASP A 178 10.50 0.94 5.53
C ASP A 178 9.73 2.15 6.08
#